data_161554eb252a4939f41cbc264f960a7a
#
_entry.id   161554eb252a4939f41cbc264f960a7a
#
_cell.length_a   1.000
_cell.length_b   1.000
_cell.length_c   1.000
_cell.angle_alpha   90.00
_cell.angle_beta   90.00
_cell.angle_gamma   90.00
#
_symmetry.space_group_name_H-M   'P 1'
#
loop_
_entity.id
_entity.type
_entity.pdbx_description
1 polymer ?
#
loop_
_entity_poly.entity_id
_entity_poly.type
_entity_poly.pdbx_seq_one_letter_code
_entity_poly.pdbx_strand_id
1 'polypeptide(L)'
;MATYNTEISQFLDYLGVIIVVIDPDQKVSYINKKGCEILGYEKEDILGKNWFDNFLPEKIKEDLKTVFGKLIVQEIELAEYFDNAVLAKDGQERIIGWHNLVLKNDAGTIVGILSWGEDITQRRRDDEKRETHVQELEDRVTELKSVKMNIPLCSLEKKDLAEAMRKHYRLISIEGKCSECLHVLKMVSQIKK
;
A
#
# COMPACT_ATOMS: atom_id res chain seq x y z
N MET A 1 -33.39 26.01 13.56
CA MET A 1 -31.96 25.54 13.56
C MET A 1 -31.80 24.03 13.79
N ALA A 2 -32.66 23.36 14.61
CA ALA A 2 -32.52 21.90 14.86
C ALA A 2 -32.79 21.01 13.62
N THR A 3 -33.72 21.38 12.75
CA THR A 3 -34.07 20.62 11.53
C THR A 3 -32.93 20.57 10.49
N TYR A 4 -32.21 21.67 10.29
CA TYR A 4 -31.11 21.73 9.34
C TYR A 4 -29.94 20.81 9.75
N ASN A 5 -29.64 20.70 11.04
CA ASN A 5 -28.61 19.80 11.54
C ASN A 5 -28.95 18.32 11.32
N THR A 6 -30.23 17.96 11.42
CA THR A 6 -30.67 16.57 11.21
C THR A 6 -30.59 16.18 9.74
N GLU A 7 -30.96 17.07 8.81
CA GLU A 7 -30.88 16.81 7.37
C GLU A 7 -29.43 16.66 6.91
N ILE A 8 -28.53 17.54 7.34
CA ILE A 8 -27.10 17.45 6.99
C ILE A 8 -26.50 16.13 7.51
N SER A 9 -26.79 15.75 8.76
CA SER A 9 -26.33 14.48 9.33
C SER A 9 -26.80 13.27 8.51
N GLN A 10 -28.06 13.29 8.05
CA GLN A 10 -28.61 12.24 7.19
C GLN A 10 -27.87 12.15 5.85
N PHE A 11 -27.55 13.28 5.21
CA PHE A 11 -26.76 13.27 3.97
C PHE A 11 -25.37 12.67 4.18
N LEU A 12 -24.70 13.02 5.28
CA LEU A 12 -23.39 12.49 5.61
C LEU A 12 -23.41 10.98 5.87
N ASP A 13 -24.52 10.43 6.35
CA ASP A 13 -24.70 8.99 6.59
C ASP A 13 -24.85 8.17 5.29
N TYR A 14 -25.24 8.80 4.17
CA TYR A 14 -25.30 8.13 2.87
C TYR A 14 -23.96 8.09 2.13
N LEU A 15 -22.95 8.82 2.61
CA LEU A 15 -21.62 8.80 2.00
C LEU A 15 -20.90 7.48 2.30
N GLY A 16 -20.27 6.90 1.27
CA GLY A 16 -19.52 5.66 1.37
C GLY A 16 -18.16 5.78 2.07
N VAL A 17 -17.86 6.94 2.66
CA VAL A 17 -16.61 7.25 3.35
C VAL A 17 -16.86 7.44 4.85
N ILE A 18 -15.86 7.12 5.69
CA ILE A 18 -15.90 7.51 7.10
C ILE A 18 -15.77 9.03 7.22
N ILE A 19 -16.54 9.62 8.09
CA ILE A 19 -16.44 11.04 8.47
C ILE A 19 -16.41 11.11 9.98
N VAL A 20 -15.40 11.79 10.53
CA VAL A 20 -15.24 12.01 11.95
C VAL A 20 -14.82 13.45 12.23
N VAL A 21 -15.34 14.04 13.31
CA VAL A 21 -14.89 15.33 13.84
C VAL A 21 -14.31 15.09 15.23
N ILE A 22 -13.05 15.55 15.41
CA ILE A 22 -12.34 15.44 16.66
C ILE A 22 -12.19 16.86 17.22
N ASP A 23 -12.63 17.08 18.46
CA ASP A 23 -12.52 18.35 19.15
C ASP A 23 -11.09 18.62 19.68
N PRO A 24 -10.77 19.82 20.18
CA PRO A 24 -9.45 20.14 20.72
C PRO A 24 -9.06 19.29 21.93
N ASP A 25 -10.01 18.69 22.64
CA ASP A 25 -9.77 17.76 23.75
C ASP A 25 -9.55 16.31 23.28
N GLN A 26 -9.36 16.11 21.95
CA GLN A 26 -9.14 14.81 21.33
C GLN A 26 -10.38 13.86 21.36
N LYS A 27 -11.55 14.40 21.66
CA LYS A 27 -12.79 13.63 21.74
C LYS A 27 -13.54 13.66 20.41
N VAL A 28 -14.20 12.56 20.09
CA VAL A 28 -15.09 12.48 18.92
C VAL A 28 -16.35 13.29 19.20
N SER A 29 -16.54 14.38 18.46
CA SER A 29 -17.74 15.22 18.52
C SER A 29 -18.79 14.83 17.46
N TYR A 30 -18.36 14.19 16.38
CA TYR A 30 -19.24 13.66 15.32
C TYR A 30 -18.62 12.44 14.66
N ILE A 31 -19.46 11.49 14.29
CA ILE A 31 -19.13 10.38 13.38
C ILE A 31 -20.36 10.03 12.56
N ASN A 32 -20.17 9.69 11.27
CA ASN A 32 -21.26 9.23 10.42
C ASN A 32 -21.46 7.71 10.53
N LYS A 33 -22.57 7.22 9.94
CA LYS A 33 -22.92 5.80 9.92
C LYS A 33 -21.80 4.92 9.37
N LYS A 34 -21.15 5.35 8.26
CA LYS A 34 -20.07 4.60 7.66
C LYS A 34 -18.87 4.43 8.60
N GLY A 35 -18.55 5.45 9.38
CA GLY A 35 -17.52 5.36 10.42
C GLY A 35 -17.85 4.34 11.51
N CYS A 36 -19.11 4.31 11.96
CA CYS A 36 -19.60 3.30 12.91
C CYS A 36 -19.47 1.88 12.34
N GLU A 37 -19.84 1.68 11.07
CA GLU A 37 -19.73 0.38 10.38
C GLU A 37 -18.27 -0.09 10.26
N ILE A 38 -17.35 0.80 9.89
CA ILE A 38 -15.91 0.47 9.76
C ILE A 38 -15.31 0.12 11.12
N LEU A 39 -15.63 0.90 12.16
CA LEU A 39 -15.11 0.68 13.50
C LEU A 39 -15.83 -0.46 14.25
N GLY A 40 -17.05 -0.83 13.83
CA GLY A 40 -17.84 -1.88 14.46
C GLY A 40 -18.44 -1.50 15.82
N TYR A 41 -18.64 -0.20 16.07
CA TYR A 41 -19.23 0.34 17.29
C TYR A 41 -20.52 1.09 16.99
N GLU A 42 -21.43 1.14 17.98
CA GLU A 42 -22.56 2.04 17.93
C GLU A 42 -22.11 3.49 18.12
N LYS A 43 -22.86 4.43 17.55
CA LYS A 43 -22.50 5.85 17.57
C LYS A 43 -22.33 6.40 18.99
N GLU A 44 -23.19 5.96 19.90
CA GLU A 44 -23.21 6.33 21.31
C GLU A 44 -21.95 5.87 22.06
N ASP A 45 -21.35 4.75 21.62
CA ASP A 45 -20.10 4.20 22.19
C ASP A 45 -18.86 4.98 21.72
N ILE A 46 -18.96 5.72 20.62
CA ILE A 46 -17.86 6.46 20.00
C ILE A 46 -17.88 7.94 20.45
N LEU A 47 -19.05 8.56 20.48
CA LEU A 47 -19.18 9.98 20.80
C LEU A 47 -18.63 10.30 22.21
N GLY A 48 -17.83 11.38 22.29
CA GLY A 48 -17.20 11.82 23.52
C GLY A 48 -15.99 10.99 23.97
N LYS A 49 -15.65 9.89 23.29
CA LYS A 49 -14.44 9.12 23.56
C LYS A 49 -13.20 9.81 22.97
N ASN A 50 -12.06 9.65 23.62
CA ASN A 50 -10.80 10.08 23.05
C ASN A 50 -10.47 9.21 21.84
N TRP A 51 -10.30 9.85 20.65
CA TRP A 51 -10.05 9.16 19.39
C TRP A 51 -8.77 8.33 19.43
N PHE A 52 -7.70 8.92 19.92
CA PHE A 52 -6.38 8.31 19.91
C PHE A 52 -6.30 7.12 20.86
N ASP A 53 -6.91 7.22 22.04
CA ASP A 53 -6.86 6.16 23.06
C ASP A 53 -7.73 4.95 22.72
N ASN A 54 -8.82 5.16 21.99
CA ASN A 54 -9.85 4.12 21.82
C ASN A 54 -9.86 3.51 20.40
N PHE A 55 -9.42 4.25 19.37
CA PHE A 55 -9.63 3.84 17.98
C PHE A 55 -8.33 3.78 17.17
N LEU A 56 -7.16 3.92 17.80
CA LEU A 56 -5.88 3.77 17.14
C LEU A 56 -5.06 2.62 17.72
N PRO A 57 -4.26 1.93 16.88
CA PRO A 57 -3.27 0.97 17.35
C PRO A 57 -2.25 1.63 18.28
N GLU A 58 -1.83 0.89 19.33
CA GLU A 58 -0.90 1.38 20.35
C GLU A 58 0.40 1.94 19.75
N LYS A 59 0.90 1.32 18.68
CA LYS A 59 2.17 1.67 18.02
C LYS A 59 2.24 3.07 17.42
N ILE A 60 1.07 3.68 17.07
CA ILE A 60 1.00 5.00 16.41
C ILE A 60 0.31 6.07 17.26
N LYS A 61 -0.31 5.68 18.35
CA LYS A 61 -1.18 6.52 19.18
C LYS A 61 -0.47 7.76 19.72
N GLU A 62 0.68 7.58 20.35
CA GLU A 62 1.40 8.67 21.00
C GLU A 62 2.00 9.67 20.00
N ASP A 63 2.49 9.17 18.86
CA ASP A 63 3.00 10.03 17.79
C ASP A 63 1.89 10.92 17.22
N LEU A 64 0.72 10.34 16.94
CA LEU A 64 -0.43 11.07 16.41
C LEU A 64 -1.02 12.04 17.43
N LYS A 65 -1.05 11.72 18.73
CA LYS A 65 -1.43 12.67 19.79
C LYS A 65 -0.51 13.88 19.80
N THR A 66 0.80 13.64 19.69
CA THR A 66 1.80 14.70 19.68
C THR A 66 1.61 15.61 18.46
N VAL A 67 1.40 15.03 17.27
CA VAL A 67 1.11 15.78 16.04
C VAL A 67 -0.16 16.60 16.20
N PHE A 68 -1.23 15.98 16.70
CA PHE A 68 -2.51 16.66 16.93
C PHE A 68 -2.38 17.83 17.90
N GLY A 69 -1.65 17.66 19.01
CA GLY A 69 -1.40 18.71 20.00
C GLY A 69 -0.70 19.93 19.37
N LYS A 70 0.36 19.72 18.58
CA LYS A 70 1.07 20.78 17.84
C LYS A 70 0.18 21.50 16.83
N LEU A 71 -0.71 20.76 16.19
CA LEU A 71 -1.64 21.29 15.20
C LEU A 71 -2.68 22.22 15.87
N ILE A 72 -3.25 21.82 17.01
CA ILE A 72 -4.23 22.63 17.74
C ILE A 72 -3.64 23.97 18.18
N VAL A 73 -2.37 24.01 18.59
CA VAL A 73 -1.68 25.25 18.95
C VAL A 73 -1.04 25.98 17.74
N GLN A 74 -1.32 25.49 16.52
CA GLN A 74 -0.86 26.08 15.25
C GLN A 74 0.67 26.11 15.10
N GLU A 75 1.39 25.20 15.74
CA GLU A 75 2.84 25.03 15.56
C GLU A 75 3.20 24.35 14.25
N ILE A 76 2.28 23.54 13.69
CA ILE A 76 2.45 22.84 12.43
C ILE A 76 1.18 23.00 11.55
N GLU A 77 1.35 22.84 10.25
CA GLU A 77 0.24 22.74 9.32
C GLU A 77 -0.28 21.29 9.23
N LEU A 78 -1.58 21.16 9.04
CA LEU A 78 -2.23 19.87 8.86
C LEU A 78 -1.89 19.29 7.50
N ALA A 79 -1.41 18.05 7.46
CA ALA A 79 -1.30 17.31 6.22
C ALA A 79 -2.71 17.06 5.64
N GLU A 80 -2.94 17.48 4.39
CA GLU A 80 -4.22 17.32 3.73
C GLU A 80 -4.60 15.85 3.54
N TYR A 81 -3.60 15.00 3.29
CA TYR A 81 -3.79 13.57 3.10
C TYR A 81 -2.71 12.75 3.82
N PHE A 82 -3.12 11.68 4.49
CA PHE A 82 -2.24 10.64 5.00
C PHE A 82 -3.00 9.32 5.27
N ASP A 83 -2.28 8.21 5.25
CA ASP A 83 -2.83 6.90 5.57
C ASP A 83 -2.46 6.52 7.00
N ASN A 84 -3.41 6.04 7.78
CA ASN A 84 -3.11 5.37 9.03
C ASN A 84 -4.12 4.26 9.34
N ALA A 85 -3.74 3.39 10.28
CA ALA A 85 -4.62 2.35 10.77
C ALA A 85 -5.55 2.89 11.86
N VAL A 86 -6.81 2.45 11.82
CA VAL A 86 -7.75 2.52 12.94
C VAL A 86 -7.96 1.11 13.50
N LEU A 87 -8.24 1.03 14.81
CA LEU A 87 -8.50 -0.22 15.49
C LEU A 87 -10.02 -0.41 15.62
N ALA A 88 -10.55 -1.43 14.97
CA ALA A 88 -11.97 -1.77 15.05
C ALA A 88 -12.27 -2.61 16.31
N LYS A 89 -13.54 -2.72 16.69
CA LYS A 89 -14.01 -3.47 17.86
C LYS A 89 -13.64 -4.96 17.84
N ASP A 90 -13.51 -5.53 16.64
CA ASP A 90 -13.07 -6.92 16.42
C ASP A 90 -11.56 -7.12 16.60
N GLY A 91 -10.82 -6.06 16.95
CA GLY A 91 -9.36 -6.06 17.09
C GLY A 91 -8.60 -6.00 15.77
N GLN A 92 -9.28 -5.91 14.63
CA GLN A 92 -8.62 -5.78 13.34
C GLN A 92 -8.23 -4.34 13.06
N GLU A 93 -7.03 -4.16 12.50
CA GLU A 93 -6.60 -2.87 11.96
C GLU A 93 -7.23 -2.66 10.57
N ARG A 94 -7.82 -1.48 10.36
CA ARG A 94 -8.34 -1.00 9.08
C ARG A 94 -7.50 0.18 8.64
N ILE A 95 -6.97 0.16 7.44
CA ILE A 95 -6.17 1.25 6.89
C ILE A 95 -7.10 2.24 6.23
N ILE A 96 -7.10 3.47 6.72
CA ILE A 96 -7.94 4.54 6.16
C ILE A 96 -7.03 5.56 5.49
N GLY A 97 -7.37 5.90 4.23
CA GLY A 97 -6.77 7.03 3.52
C GLY A 97 -7.53 8.30 3.89
N TRP A 98 -6.94 9.13 4.75
CA TRP A 98 -7.58 10.29 5.35
C TRP A 98 -7.34 11.57 4.58
N HIS A 99 -8.39 12.36 4.45
CA HIS A 99 -8.33 13.79 4.16
C HIS A 99 -8.74 14.57 5.40
N ASN A 100 -8.08 15.69 5.65
CA ASN A 100 -8.25 16.44 6.89
C ASN A 100 -8.44 17.92 6.65
N LEU A 101 -9.32 18.53 7.41
CA LEU A 101 -9.62 19.96 7.38
C LEU A 101 -9.70 20.50 8.80
N VAL A 102 -8.98 21.60 9.06
CA VAL A 102 -9.07 22.33 10.33
C VAL A 102 -10.34 23.14 10.37
N LEU A 103 -11.15 22.93 11.39
CA LEU A 103 -12.34 23.73 11.66
C LEU A 103 -11.97 24.89 12.58
N LYS A 104 -12.31 26.12 12.14
CA LYS A 104 -12.10 27.35 12.91
C LYS A 104 -13.42 28.05 13.14
N ASN A 105 -13.55 28.70 14.31
CA ASN A 105 -14.65 29.61 14.58
C ASN A 105 -14.42 30.99 13.95
N ASP A 106 -15.39 31.90 14.08
CA ASP A 106 -15.33 33.26 13.54
C ASP A 106 -14.14 34.08 14.09
N ALA A 107 -13.62 33.72 15.27
CA ALA A 107 -12.42 34.34 15.87
C ALA A 107 -11.10 33.73 15.36
N GLY A 108 -11.15 32.76 14.43
CA GLY A 108 -9.97 32.07 13.90
C GLY A 108 -9.39 30.99 14.81
N THR A 109 -10.02 30.71 15.96
CA THR A 109 -9.59 29.67 16.89
C THR A 109 -9.97 28.29 16.35
N ILE A 110 -9.07 27.32 16.43
CA ILE A 110 -9.33 25.95 16.03
C ILE A 110 -10.35 25.33 17.01
N VAL A 111 -11.47 24.84 16.48
CA VAL A 111 -12.54 24.19 17.24
C VAL A 111 -12.63 22.69 16.98
N GLY A 112 -11.82 22.17 16.07
CA GLY A 112 -11.72 20.75 15.78
C GLY A 112 -11.05 20.46 14.46
N ILE A 113 -10.96 19.17 14.15
CA ILE A 113 -10.51 18.65 12.88
C ILE A 113 -11.61 17.78 12.31
N LEU A 114 -12.04 18.09 11.09
CA LEU A 114 -12.88 17.24 10.26
C LEU A 114 -11.98 16.33 9.44
N SER A 115 -12.15 15.03 9.62
CA SER A 115 -11.45 14.01 8.84
C SER A 115 -12.47 13.15 8.09
N TRP A 116 -12.19 12.86 6.82
CA TRP A 116 -12.97 11.91 6.03
C TRP A 116 -12.03 11.03 5.22
N GLY A 117 -12.46 9.80 4.94
CA GLY A 117 -11.58 8.88 4.24
C GLY A 117 -12.24 7.60 3.78
N GLU A 118 -11.49 6.83 3.01
CA GLU A 118 -11.89 5.51 2.51
C GLU A 118 -11.14 4.41 3.25
N ASP A 119 -11.82 3.29 3.50
CA ASP A 119 -11.15 2.05 3.92
C ASP A 119 -10.40 1.46 2.73
N ILE A 120 -9.08 1.63 2.73
CA ILE A 120 -8.19 1.13 1.69
C ILE A 120 -7.50 -0.19 2.08
N THR A 121 -7.95 -0.85 3.15
CA THR A 121 -7.34 -2.06 3.70
C THR A 121 -7.21 -3.16 2.65
N GLN A 122 -8.29 -3.43 1.92
CA GLN A 122 -8.28 -4.46 0.89
C GLN A 122 -7.36 -4.09 -0.26
N ARG A 123 -7.41 -2.85 -0.72
CA ARG A 123 -6.53 -2.35 -1.79
C ARG A 123 -5.05 -2.48 -1.41
N ARG A 124 -4.68 -2.07 -0.19
CA ARG A 124 -3.29 -2.21 0.33
C ARG A 124 -2.84 -3.67 0.37
N ARG A 125 -3.68 -4.57 0.86
CA ARG A 125 -3.38 -6.02 0.89
C ARG A 125 -3.19 -6.61 -0.51
N ASP A 126 -3.98 -6.16 -1.48
CA ASP A 126 -3.88 -6.65 -2.85
C ASP A 126 -2.64 -6.09 -3.56
N ASP A 127 -2.27 -4.84 -3.29
CA ASP A 127 -1.05 -4.22 -3.81
C ASP A 127 0.19 -4.91 -3.22
N GLU A 128 0.25 -5.17 -1.92
CA GLU A 128 1.34 -5.92 -1.26
C GLU A 128 1.49 -7.34 -1.85
N LYS A 129 0.38 -8.05 -2.09
CA LYS A 129 0.42 -9.36 -2.74
C LYS A 129 0.95 -9.29 -4.16
N ARG A 130 0.58 -8.26 -4.93
CA ARG A 130 1.09 -8.05 -6.29
C ARG A 130 2.58 -7.76 -6.28
N GLU A 131 3.05 -6.89 -5.39
CA GLU A 131 4.48 -6.58 -5.25
C GLU A 131 5.28 -7.83 -4.90
N THR A 132 4.83 -8.62 -3.91
CA THR A 132 5.46 -9.89 -3.55
C THR A 132 5.53 -10.85 -4.73
N HIS A 133 4.43 -10.99 -5.49
CA HIS A 133 4.40 -11.87 -6.65
C HIS A 133 5.30 -11.40 -7.79
N VAL A 134 5.39 -10.10 -8.04
CA VAL A 134 6.33 -9.52 -9.00
C VAL A 134 7.76 -9.83 -8.60
N GLN A 135 8.12 -9.64 -7.33
CA GLN A 135 9.45 -9.95 -6.82
C GLN A 135 9.80 -11.44 -6.99
N GLU A 136 8.87 -12.34 -6.66
CA GLU A 136 9.07 -13.78 -6.86
C GLU A 136 9.30 -14.14 -8.33
N LEU A 137 8.58 -13.49 -9.25
CA LEU A 137 8.75 -13.71 -10.69
C LEU A 137 10.11 -13.18 -11.18
N GLU A 138 10.55 -12.03 -10.71
CA GLU A 138 11.87 -11.45 -11.04
C GLU A 138 13.01 -12.35 -10.55
N ASP A 139 12.90 -12.89 -9.34
CA ASP A 139 13.86 -13.81 -8.76
C ASP A 139 13.96 -15.11 -9.59
N ARG A 140 12.80 -15.70 -9.98
CA ARG A 140 12.76 -16.87 -10.86
C ARG A 140 13.35 -16.61 -12.24
N VAL A 141 13.07 -15.44 -12.83
CA VAL A 141 13.68 -15.04 -14.11
C VAL A 141 15.20 -14.91 -13.97
N THR A 142 15.67 -14.37 -12.86
CA THR A 142 17.10 -14.23 -12.57
C THR A 142 17.76 -15.60 -12.39
N GLU A 143 17.12 -16.51 -11.65
CA GLU A 143 17.57 -17.89 -11.49
C GLU A 143 17.66 -18.62 -12.84
N LEU A 144 16.60 -18.54 -13.67
CA LEU A 144 16.59 -19.14 -15.00
C LEU A 144 17.69 -18.57 -15.92
N LYS A 145 17.99 -17.28 -15.81
CA LYS A 145 19.11 -16.66 -16.55
C LYS A 145 20.47 -17.12 -16.04
N SER A 146 20.57 -17.50 -14.77
CA SER A 146 21.82 -18.00 -14.16
C SER A 146 22.08 -19.48 -14.46
N VAL A 147 21.06 -20.25 -14.83
CA VAL A 147 21.20 -21.64 -15.24
C VAL A 147 21.94 -21.66 -16.58
N LYS A 148 23.26 -21.83 -16.51
CA LYS A 148 24.06 -22.15 -17.69
C LYS A 148 23.71 -23.57 -18.12
N MET A 149 22.91 -23.70 -19.18
CA MET A 149 22.71 -25.00 -19.82
C MET A 149 24.01 -25.41 -20.48
N ASN A 150 24.79 -26.25 -19.82
CA ASN A 150 25.90 -26.93 -20.43
C ASN A 150 25.38 -28.03 -21.34
N ILE A 151 25.16 -27.74 -22.61
CA ILE A 151 24.77 -28.75 -23.60
C ILE A 151 26.04 -29.32 -24.17
N PRO A 152 26.30 -30.64 -24.03
CA PRO A 152 27.44 -31.29 -24.66
C PRO A 152 27.31 -31.20 -26.18
N LEU A 153 28.22 -30.49 -26.85
CA LEU A 153 28.15 -30.25 -28.30
C LEU A 153 28.13 -31.56 -29.11
N CYS A 154 28.74 -32.60 -28.58
CA CYS A 154 28.82 -33.92 -29.21
C CYS A 154 27.47 -34.69 -29.26
N SER A 155 26.46 -34.25 -28.51
CA SER A 155 25.11 -34.85 -28.48
C SER A 155 24.10 -34.11 -29.36
N LEU A 156 24.49 -32.99 -29.98
CA LEU A 156 23.63 -32.17 -30.83
C LEU A 156 23.88 -32.42 -32.31
N GLU A 157 22.85 -32.69 -33.08
CA GLU A 157 22.96 -32.64 -34.53
C GLU A 157 23.22 -31.21 -35.04
N LYS A 158 23.97 -31.05 -36.16
CA LYS A 158 24.29 -29.70 -36.69
C LYS A 158 23.06 -28.81 -36.92
N LYS A 159 21.92 -29.39 -37.15
CA LYS A 159 20.62 -28.72 -37.40
C LYS A 159 20.05 -28.14 -36.13
N ASP A 160 20.14 -28.88 -35.02
CA ASP A 160 19.60 -28.49 -33.70
C ASP A 160 20.47 -27.37 -33.06
N LEU A 161 21.79 -27.40 -33.31
CA LEU A 161 22.67 -26.35 -32.86
C LEU A 161 22.35 -25.00 -33.53
N ALA A 162 22.08 -25.00 -34.85
CA ALA A 162 21.74 -23.78 -35.58
C ALA A 162 20.40 -23.20 -35.13
N GLU A 163 19.45 -24.06 -34.78
CA GLU A 163 18.14 -23.62 -34.29
C GLU A 163 18.21 -23.11 -32.83
N ALA A 164 18.95 -23.79 -31.96
CA ALA A 164 19.20 -23.35 -30.59
C ALA A 164 19.96 -22.00 -30.55
N MET A 165 20.91 -21.77 -31.44
CA MET A 165 21.63 -20.52 -31.56
C MET A 165 20.75 -19.37 -32.07
N ARG A 166 19.75 -19.61 -32.94
CA ARG A 166 18.83 -18.57 -33.38
C ARG A 166 17.83 -18.17 -32.28
N LYS A 167 17.40 -19.13 -31.44
CA LYS A 167 16.39 -18.90 -30.40
C LYS A 167 16.96 -18.35 -29.09
N HIS A 168 18.22 -18.67 -28.73
CA HIS A 168 18.75 -18.42 -27.39
C HIS A 168 20.18 -17.85 -27.36
N TYR A 169 20.45 -16.83 -28.12
CA TYR A 169 21.75 -16.21 -28.37
C TYR A 169 22.58 -15.78 -27.11
N ARG A 170 22.04 -15.84 -25.88
CA ARG A 170 22.72 -15.37 -24.66
C ARG A 170 22.96 -16.43 -23.58
N LEU A 171 22.51 -17.66 -23.72
CA LEU A 171 22.42 -18.59 -22.58
C LEU A 171 23.24 -19.88 -22.72
N ILE A 172 23.99 -20.09 -23.80
CA ILE A 172 24.70 -21.37 -24.02
C ILE A 172 26.17 -21.21 -23.77
N SER A 173 26.69 -21.84 -22.69
CA SER A 173 28.13 -22.14 -22.58
C SER A 173 28.38 -23.46 -23.30
N ILE A 174 29.10 -23.43 -24.43
CA ILE A 174 29.39 -24.62 -25.22
C ILE A 174 30.76 -25.15 -24.79
N GLU A 175 30.78 -26.34 -24.22
CA GLU A 175 32.00 -27.08 -23.91
C GLU A 175 32.24 -28.16 -24.96
N GLY A 176 33.26 -28.03 -25.79
CA GLY A 176 33.64 -29.04 -26.75
C GLY A 176 35.00 -29.67 -26.42
N LYS A 177 35.02 -31.00 -26.32
CA LYS A 177 36.23 -31.79 -26.03
C LYS A 177 36.81 -32.55 -27.24
N CYS A 178 36.13 -32.49 -28.39
CA CYS A 178 36.62 -33.15 -29.60
C CYS A 178 37.04 -32.14 -30.68
N SER A 179 37.83 -32.58 -31.68
CA SER A 179 38.35 -31.73 -32.76
C SER A 179 37.22 -31.08 -33.59
N GLU A 180 36.12 -31.77 -33.81
CA GLU A 180 34.95 -31.23 -34.54
C GLU A 180 34.22 -30.15 -33.74
N CYS A 181 34.05 -30.35 -32.43
CA CYS A 181 33.48 -29.35 -31.55
C CYS A 181 34.30 -28.07 -31.47
N LEU A 182 35.67 -28.20 -31.43
CA LEU A 182 36.58 -27.08 -31.45
C LEU A 182 36.51 -26.30 -32.77
N HIS A 183 36.30 -26.98 -33.88
CA HIS A 183 36.14 -26.35 -35.20
C HIS A 183 34.84 -25.51 -35.26
N VAL A 184 33.73 -26.02 -34.75
CA VAL A 184 32.45 -25.31 -34.67
C VAL A 184 32.56 -24.10 -33.73
N LEU A 185 33.20 -24.22 -32.59
CA LEU A 185 33.44 -23.12 -31.66
C LEU A 185 34.28 -22.00 -32.28
N LYS A 186 35.31 -22.34 -33.11
CA LYS A 186 36.11 -21.34 -33.86
C LYS A 186 35.25 -20.61 -34.89
N MET A 187 34.39 -21.32 -35.64
CA MET A 187 33.51 -20.68 -36.62
C MET A 187 32.53 -19.73 -35.97
N VAL A 188 31.93 -20.11 -34.82
CA VAL A 188 31.01 -19.25 -34.06
C VAL A 188 31.69 -18.00 -33.52
N SER A 189 32.95 -18.10 -33.10
CA SER A 189 33.73 -16.95 -32.63
C SER A 189 34.06 -15.93 -33.72
N GLN A 190 34.06 -16.36 -35.00
CA GLN A 190 34.33 -15.48 -36.16
C GLN A 190 33.09 -14.71 -36.62
N ILE A 191 31.85 -15.19 -36.28
CA ILE A 191 30.61 -14.52 -36.60
C ILE A 191 30.32 -13.31 -35.66
N LYS A 192 31.12 -13.18 -34.58
CA LYS A 192 31.01 -12.08 -33.60
C LYS A 192 31.86 -10.84 -33.94
N LYS A 193 32.50 -10.80 -35.10
CA LYS A 193 33.14 -9.60 -35.66
C LYS A 193 32.34 -9.04 -36.81
#